data_2697a243147415a3ad90f0110afe01d6
#
_entry.id   2697a243147415a3ad90f0110afe01d6
#
_cell.length_a   1.000
_cell.length_b   1.000
_cell.length_c   1.000
_cell.angle_alpha   90.00
_cell.angle_beta   90.00
_cell.angle_gamma   90.00
#
_symmetry.space_group_name_H-M   'P 1'
#
loop_
_entity.id
_entity.type
_entity.pdbx_description
1 polymer ?
#
loop_
_entity_poly.entity_id
_entity_poly.type
_entity_poly.pdbx_seq_one_letter_code
_entity_poly.pdbx_strand_id
1 'polypeptide(L)'
;MNISTNGIELIKQFEGCVLKAYKCPAGIWTIGYGHTAGVIEGQTITRAEAEGLLKQDLARFERVINNIVKVEINQNQFDALVSFSYNLGSGALNNSTLLRLLNKGDYNGAAEQFDRWVYAGGKKLAGLVKRRTAEKELFLKPITTRYKVIAMGLNVRSGPGINYKRINILHKNDIIEIIKSSNGWGKLSDDTGWVCLNYLKNL
;
A
#
# COMPACT_ATOMS: atom_id res chain seq x y z
N MET A 1 10.78 7.39 1.63
CA MET A 1 9.68 6.73 2.37
C MET A 1 10.16 5.39 2.90
N ASN A 2 9.51 4.86 3.94
CA ASN A 2 9.72 3.50 4.43
C ASN A 2 8.39 2.75 4.36
N ILE A 3 8.44 1.42 4.27
CA ILE A 3 7.23 0.59 4.25
C ILE A 3 6.47 0.71 5.58
N SER A 4 5.16 0.77 5.50
CA SER A 4 4.29 0.81 6.69
C SER A 4 4.01 -0.59 7.25
N THR A 5 3.41 -0.65 8.43
CA THR A 5 2.92 -1.92 9.00
C THR A 5 1.96 -2.62 8.05
N ASN A 6 1.06 -1.88 7.37
CA ASN A 6 0.12 -2.47 6.40
C ASN A 6 0.87 -3.13 5.22
N GLY A 7 1.91 -2.50 4.70
CA GLY A 7 2.74 -3.08 3.64
C GLY A 7 3.49 -4.34 4.09
N ILE A 8 4.01 -4.35 5.32
CA ILE A 8 4.66 -5.53 5.91
C ILE A 8 3.66 -6.67 6.07
N GLU A 9 2.46 -6.41 6.60
CA GLU A 9 1.43 -7.43 6.75
C GLU A 9 0.97 -8.00 5.40
N LEU A 10 0.85 -7.15 4.36
CA LEU A 10 0.57 -7.62 3.00
C LEU A 10 1.64 -8.62 2.52
N ILE A 11 2.92 -8.31 2.71
CA ILE A 11 4.01 -9.23 2.31
C ILE A 11 3.94 -10.51 3.11
N LYS A 12 3.80 -10.44 4.44
CA LYS A 12 3.70 -11.61 5.34
C LYS A 12 2.56 -12.55 4.94
N GLN A 13 1.44 -12.02 4.45
CA GLN A 13 0.29 -12.80 4.00
C GLN A 13 0.63 -13.73 2.83
N PHE A 14 1.55 -13.32 1.94
CA PHE A 14 1.86 -14.06 0.71
C PHE A 14 3.15 -14.89 0.80
N GLU A 15 4.12 -14.51 1.64
CA GLU A 15 5.40 -15.22 1.73
C GLU A 15 5.36 -16.44 2.66
N GLY A 16 4.46 -16.46 3.65
CA GLY A 16 4.53 -17.44 4.71
C GLY A 16 5.75 -17.23 5.63
N CYS A 17 5.83 -17.97 6.73
CA CYS A 17 6.94 -17.86 7.69
C CYS A 17 7.44 -19.26 8.09
N VAL A 18 8.70 -19.55 7.76
CA VAL A 18 9.36 -20.82 8.11
C VAL A 18 10.45 -20.55 9.14
N LEU A 19 10.26 -21.03 10.38
CA LEU A 19 11.16 -20.73 11.50
C LEU A 19 12.40 -21.64 11.59
N LYS A 20 12.48 -22.68 10.79
CA LYS A 20 13.64 -23.57 10.66
C LYS A 20 14.18 -23.46 9.23
N ALA A 21 15.50 -23.32 9.12
CA ALA A 21 16.16 -23.20 7.82
C ALA A 21 15.85 -24.40 6.90
N TYR A 22 15.53 -24.09 5.65
CA TYR A 22 15.24 -25.07 4.60
C TYR A 22 15.94 -24.68 3.29
N LYS A 23 16.15 -25.62 2.40
CA LYS A 23 16.64 -25.33 1.05
C LYS A 23 15.48 -24.96 0.14
N CYS A 24 15.51 -23.75 -0.43
CA CYS A 24 14.56 -23.38 -1.50
C CYS A 24 14.81 -24.19 -2.78
N PRO A 25 13.94 -24.14 -3.79
CA PRO A 25 14.13 -24.88 -5.05
C PRO A 25 15.45 -24.59 -5.77
N ALA A 26 16.07 -23.44 -5.53
CA ALA A 26 17.40 -23.09 -6.04
C ALA A 26 18.56 -23.65 -5.18
N GLY A 27 18.27 -24.45 -4.15
CA GLY A 27 19.28 -25.05 -3.27
C GLY A 27 19.88 -24.11 -2.22
N ILE A 28 19.32 -22.90 -2.05
CA ILE A 28 19.81 -21.88 -1.12
C ILE A 28 19.11 -22.04 0.24
N TRP A 29 19.90 -22.00 1.34
CA TRP A 29 19.36 -21.98 2.68
C TRP A 29 18.52 -20.73 2.93
N THR A 30 17.30 -20.95 3.37
CA THR A 30 16.27 -19.91 3.50
C THR A 30 15.55 -20.03 4.83
N ILE A 31 15.20 -18.92 5.47
CA ILE A 31 14.50 -18.90 6.76
C ILE A 31 13.53 -17.69 6.85
N GLY A 32 12.61 -17.71 7.79
CA GLY A 32 11.65 -16.62 8.02
C GLY A 32 10.71 -16.41 6.84
N TYR A 33 10.65 -15.19 6.32
CA TYR A 33 9.84 -14.78 5.18
C TYR A 33 10.64 -14.76 3.87
N GLY A 34 11.57 -15.69 3.70
CA GLY A 34 12.39 -15.78 2.50
C GLY A 34 13.81 -15.19 2.64
N HIS A 35 14.26 -14.94 3.86
CA HIS A 35 15.63 -14.48 4.11
C HIS A 35 16.66 -15.57 3.77
N THR A 36 17.74 -15.18 3.08
CA THR A 36 18.80 -16.11 2.64
C THR A 36 20.20 -15.73 3.08
N ALA A 37 20.44 -14.46 3.47
CA ALA A 37 21.78 -13.97 3.76
C ALA A 37 22.29 -14.56 5.09
N GLY A 38 23.41 -15.32 5.04
CA GLY A 38 24.01 -15.90 6.24
C GLY A 38 23.23 -17.04 6.88
N VAL A 39 22.20 -17.59 6.19
CA VAL A 39 21.43 -18.72 6.71
C VAL A 39 22.22 -20.01 6.53
N ILE A 40 22.32 -20.79 7.62
CA ILE A 40 23.04 -22.07 7.65
C ILE A 40 22.07 -23.23 7.95
N GLU A 41 22.52 -24.43 7.66
CA GLU A 41 21.77 -25.67 7.97
C GLU A 41 21.47 -25.78 9.48
N GLY A 42 20.26 -26.23 9.80
CA GLY A 42 19.83 -26.43 11.18
C GLY A 42 19.47 -25.15 11.95
N GLN A 43 19.68 -23.98 11.39
CA GLN A 43 19.33 -22.72 12.03
C GLN A 43 17.83 -22.63 12.33
N THR A 44 17.50 -22.12 13.52
CA THR A 44 16.12 -21.82 13.93
C THR A 44 16.04 -20.39 14.45
N ILE A 45 14.91 -19.75 14.22
CA ILE A 45 14.63 -18.39 14.69
C ILE A 45 13.22 -18.30 15.28
N THR A 46 12.99 -17.29 16.09
CA THR A 46 11.66 -16.91 16.56
C THR A 46 10.91 -16.12 15.48
N ARG A 47 9.59 -15.96 15.66
CA ARG A 47 8.80 -15.12 14.76
C ARG A 47 9.23 -13.64 14.80
N ALA A 48 9.62 -13.14 15.97
CA ALA A 48 10.12 -11.76 16.11
C ALA A 48 11.44 -11.54 15.33
N GLU A 49 12.36 -12.53 15.39
CA GLU A 49 13.59 -12.48 14.57
C GLU A 49 13.27 -12.56 13.08
N ALA A 50 12.32 -13.41 12.65
CA ALA A 50 11.89 -13.46 11.26
C ALA A 50 11.33 -12.11 10.77
N GLU A 51 10.57 -11.39 11.59
CA GLU A 51 10.07 -10.04 11.27
C GLU A 51 11.21 -9.01 11.22
N GLY A 52 12.21 -9.14 12.09
CA GLY A 52 13.43 -8.32 12.04
C GLY A 52 14.20 -8.51 10.73
N LEU A 53 14.41 -9.77 10.33
CA LEU A 53 15.08 -10.11 9.06
C LEU A 53 14.28 -9.60 7.85
N LEU A 54 12.95 -9.75 7.85
CA LEU A 54 12.11 -9.21 6.79
C LEU A 54 12.30 -7.69 6.63
N LYS A 55 12.27 -6.92 7.73
CA LYS A 55 12.49 -5.48 7.70
C LYS A 55 13.87 -5.11 7.13
N GLN A 56 14.92 -5.86 7.49
CA GLN A 56 16.24 -5.67 6.93
C GLN A 56 16.28 -5.92 5.41
N ASP A 57 15.64 -7.00 4.95
CA ASP A 57 15.55 -7.33 3.54
C ASP A 57 14.77 -6.27 2.76
N LEU A 58 13.70 -5.73 3.33
CA LEU A 58 12.87 -4.71 2.70
C LEU A 58 13.60 -3.38 2.47
N ALA A 59 14.56 -3.03 3.32
CA ALA A 59 15.31 -1.77 3.22
C ALA A 59 16.01 -1.57 1.86
N ARG A 60 16.45 -2.64 1.20
CA ARG A 60 17.03 -2.56 -0.15
C ARG A 60 16.00 -2.17 -1.21
N PHE A 61 14.77 -2.69 -1.11
CA PHE A 61 13.68 -2.38 -2.04
C PHE A 61 13.16 -0.96 -1.83
N GLU A 62 13.03 -0.52 -0.57
CA GLU A 62 12.67 0.85 -0.21
C GLU A 62 13.62 1.87 -0.85
N ARG A 63 14.93 1.64 -0.74
CA ARG A 63 15.95 2.51 -1.37
C ARG A 63 15.78 2.57 -2.89
N VAL A 64 15.56 1.42 -3.52
CA VAL A 64 15.37 1.39 -4.98
C VAL A 64 14.13 2.18 -5.37
N ILE A 65 12.98 1.94 -4.72
CA ILE A 65 11.72 2.61 -5.05
C ILE A 65 11.83 4.12 -4.84
N ASN A 66 12.43 4.57 -3.73
CA ASN A 66 12.68 6.00 -3.48
C ASN A 66 13.54 6.65 -4.57
N ASN A 67 14.41 5.87 -5.23
CA ASN A 67 15.28 6.38 -6.31
C ASN A 67 14.60 6.38 -7.68
N ILE A 68 13.76 5.38 -8.01
CA ILE A 68 13.23 5.20 -9.36
C ILE A 68 11.86 5.85 -9.58
N VAL A 69 11.08 6.08 -8.51
CA VAL A 69 9.81 6.80 -8.59
C VAL A 69 10.09 8.31 -8.60
N LYS A 70 9.55 9.01 -9.62
CA LYS A 70 9.84 10.43 -9.89
C LYS A 70 8.63 11.35 -9.66
N VAL A 71 7.51 10.79 -9.23
CA VAL A 71 6.28 11.52 -8.92
C VAL A 71 5.92 11.34 -7.45
N GLU A 72 5.08 12.22 -6.92
CA GLU A 72 4.56 12.04 -5.57
C GLU A 72 3.69 10.78 -5.48
N ILE A 73 3.94 9.95 -4.50
CA ILE A 73 3.12 8.78 -4.18
C ILE A 73 2.73 8.79 -2.70
N ASN A 74 1.58 8.22 -2.41
CA ASN A 74 1.14 8.04 -1.02
C ASN A 74 1.71 6.75 -0.41
N GLN A 75 1.51 6.57 0.91
CA GLN A 75 2.04 5.42 1.65
C GLN A 75 1.52 4.08 1.11
N ASN A 76 0.25 3.99 0.73
CA ASN A 76 -0.34 2.76 0.18
C ASN A 76 0.28 2.39 -1.18
N GLN A 77 0.54 3.38 -2.02
CA GLN A 77 1.23 3.19 -3.30
C GLN A 77 2.67 2.71 -3.09
N PHE A 78 3.39 3.34 -2.15
CA PHE A 78 4.74 2.92 -1.79
C PHE A 78 4.77 1.46 -1.30
N ASP A 79 3.89 1.12 -0.36
CA ASP A 79 3.80 -0.23 0.21
C ASP A 79 3.50 -1.30 -0.85
N ALA A 80 2.58 -1.02 -1.77
CA ALA A 80 2.27 -1.92 -2.89
C ALA A 80 3.46 -2.14 -3.82
N LEU A 81 4.23 -1.08 -4.12
CA LEU A 81 5.44 -1.18 -4.94
C LEU A 81 6.55 -1.96 -4.24
N VAL A 82 6.71 -1.80 -2.90
CA VAL A 82 7.66 -2.60 -2.12
C VAL A 82 7.26 -4.07 -2.15
N SER A 83 5.98 -4.41 -1.92
CA SER A 83 5.49 -5.79 -2.01
C SER A 83 5.73 -6.40 -3.39
N PHE A 84 5.41 -5.67 -4.45
CA PHE A 84 5.66 -6.09 -5.84
C PHE A 84 7.15 -6.36 -6.09
N SER A 85 8.02 -5.44 -5.68
CA SER A 85 9.47 -5.57 -5.87
C SER A 85 10.08 -6.68 -5.02
N TYR A 86 9.57 -6.91 -3.82
CA TYR A 86 10.00 -8.01 -2.96
C TYR A 86 9.75 -9.36 -3.62
N ASN A 87 8.60 -9.54 -4.26
CA ASN A 87 8.24 -10.78 -4.94
C ASN A 87 8.97 -11.01 -6.27
N LEU A 88 9.13 -9.97 -7.08
CA LEU A 88 9.59 -10.08 -8.47
C LEU A 88 11.03 -9.59 -8.69
N GLY A 89 11.60 -8.95 -7.67
CA GLY A 89 12.88 -8.25 -7.76
C GLY A 89 12.74 -6.81 -8.26
N SER A 90 13.65 -5.94 -7.81
CA SER A 90 13.66 -4.51 -8.18
C SER A 90 13.86 -4.29 -9.69
N GLY A 91 14.57 -5.19 -10.36
CA GLY A 91 14.77 -5.13 -11.82
C GLY A 91 13.47 -5.27 -12.60
N ALA A 92 12.54 -6.12 -12.13
CA ALA A 92 11.23 -6.29 -12.74
C ALA A 92 10.43 -4.98 -12.69
N LEU A 93 10.37 -4.31 -11.54
CA LEU A 93 9.71 -3.01 -11.42
C LEU A 93 10.39 -1.95 -12.27
N ASN A 94 11.72 -1.84 -12.22
CA ASN A 94 12.48 -0.81 -12.94
C ASN A 94 12.23 -0.84 -14.46
N ASN A 95 12.06 -2.02 -15.03
CA ASN A 95 11.84 -2.23 -16.46
C ASN A 95 10.35 -2.34 -16.83
N SER A 96 9.43 -2.10 -15.88
CA SER A 96 8.00 -2.33 -16.09
C SER A 96 7.29 -1.16 -16.76
N THR A 97 6.22 -1.48 -17.48
CA THR A 97 5.24 -0.50 -17.93
C THR A 97 4.55 0.19 -16.73
N LEU A 98 4.39 -0.53 -15.61
CA LEU A 98 3.88 0.02 -14.35
C LEU A 98 4.66 1.27 -13.93
N LEU A 99 5.96 1.16 -13.76
CA LEU A 99 6.81 2.29 -13.34
C LEU A 99 6.81 3.41 -14.39
N ARG A 100 6.82 3.07 -15.67
CA ARG A 100 6.79 4.07 -16.75
C ARG A 100 5.51 4.90 -16.75
N LEU A 101 4.34 4.28 -16.52
CA LEU A 101 3.05 4.96 -16.40
C LEU A 101 2.98 5.79 -15.12
N LEU A 102 3.41 5.21 -13.99
CA LEU A 102 3.47 5.91 -12.71
C LEU A 102 4.29 7.21 -12.82
N ASN A 103 5.50 7.13 -13.39
CA ASN A 103 6.38 8.30 -13.55
C ASN A 103 5.88 9.35 -14.56
N LYS A 104 4.81 9.04 -15.31
CA LYS A 104 4.05 10.01 -16.11
C LYS A 104 2.86 10.61 -15.36
N GLY A 105 2.63 10.22 -14.11
CA GLY A 105 1.46 10.63 -13.31
C GLY A 105 0.19 9.84 -13.63
N ASP A 106 0.27 8.78 -14.44
CA ASP A 106 -0.86 7.90 -14.73
C ASP A 106 -0.95 6.78 -13.69
N TYR A 107 -1.52 7.11 -12.53
CA TYR A 107 -1.66 6.18 -11.40
C TYR A 107 -2.64 5.04 -11.70
N ASN A 108 -3.73 5.32 -12.41
CA ASN A 108 -4.71 4.30 -12.78
C ASN A 108 -4.14 3.33 -13.81
N GLY A 109 -3.50 3.84 -14.86
CA GLY A 109 -2.82 3.00 -15.85
C GLY A 109 -1.69 2.17 -15.24
N ALA A 110 -0.96 2.71 -14.24
CA ALA A 110 0.04 1.96 -13.49
C ALA A 110 -0.60 0.82 -12.68
N ALA A 111 -1.73 1.07 -11.99
CA ALA A 111 -2.45 0.07 -11.21
C ALA A 111 -2.92 -1.11 -12.08
N GLU A 112 -3.42 -0.86 -13.28
CA GLU A 112 -3.83 -1.91 -14.22
C GLU A 112 -2.67 -2.84 -14.63
N GLN A 113 -1.42 -2.39 -14.51
CA GLN A 113 -0.28 -3.22 -14.89
C GLN A 113 0.06 -4.33 -13.89
N PHE A 114 -0.42 -4.24 -12.65
CA PHE A 114 -0.24 -5.35 -11.69
C PHE A 114 -0.80 -6.67 -12.25
N ASP A 115 -1.94 -6.65 -12.91
CA ASP A 115 -2.64 -7.81 -13.43
C ASP A 115 -1.84 -8.59 -14.50
N ARG A 116 -0.78 -8.00 -15.05
CA ARG A 116 0.09 -8.65 -16.03
C ARG A 116 1.12 -9.61 -15.41
N TRP A 117 1.36 -9.53 -14.10
CA TRP A 117 2.41 -10.26 -13.39
C TRP A 117 1.88 -11.48 -12.63
N VAL A 118 1.06 -12.27 -13.31
CA VAL A 118 0.35 -13.43 -12.76
C VAL A 118 0.82 -14.78 -13.33
N TYR A 119 1.88 -14.78 -14.15
CA TYR A 119 2.41 -15.97 -14.80
C TYR A 119 3.78 -16.35 -14.23
N ALA A 120 4.02 -17.67 -14.06
CA ALA A 120 5.34 -18.24 -13.83
C ALA A 120 5.45 -19.56 -14.59
N GLY A 121 6.61 -19.79 -15.24
CA GLY A 121 6.81 -20.96 -16.11
C GLY A 121 5.75 -21.07 -17.22
N GLY A 122 5.27 -19.95 -17.76
CA GLY A 122 4.24 -19.91 -18.81
C GLY A 122 2.80 -20.19 -18.32
N LYS A 123 2.59 -20.46 -17.02
CA LYS A 123 1.28 -20.78 -16.44
C LYS A 123 0.78 -19.66 -15.56
N LYS A 124 -0.52 -19.34 -15.66
CA LYS A 124 -1.19 -18.42 -14.76
C LYS A 124 -1.38 -19.08 -13.39
N LEU A 125 -0.88 -18.47 -12.33
CA LEU A 125 -0.93 -19.01 -10.98
C LEU A 125 -1.94 -18.26 -10.12
N ALA A 126 -2.87 -18.98 -9.50
CA ALA A 126 -3.92 -18.39 -8.65
C ALA A 126 -3.35 -17.59 -7.46
N GLY A 127 -2.23 -18.04 -6.88
CA GLY A 127 -1.54 -17.31 -5.81
C GLY A 127 -1.00 -15.95 -6.29
N LEU A 128 -0.42 -15.88 -7.49
CA LEU A 128 0.03 -14.62 -8.07
C LEU A 128 -1.13 -13.71 -8.43
N VAL A 129 -2.25 -14.24 -8.91
CA VAL A 129 -3.47 -13.46 -9.16
C VAL A 129 -3.93 -12.78 -7.86
N LYS A 130 -4.11 -13.55 -6.78
CA LYS A 130 -4.51 -13.02 -5.47
C LYS A 130 -3.55 -11.93 -4.98
N ARG A 131 -2.25 -12.15 -5.11
CA ARG A 131 -1.23 -11.17 -4.68
C ARG A 131 -1.31 -9.88 -5.49
N ARG A 132 -1.36 -9.97 -6.80
CA ARG A 132 -1.46 -8.78 -7.69
C ARG A 132 -2.76 -8.01 -7.46
N THR A 133 -3.88 -8.71 -7.23
CA THR A 133 -5.14 -8.07 -6.85
C THR A 133 -4.99 -7.28 -5.55
N ALA A 134 -4.44 -7.88 -4.50
CA ALA A 134 -4.26 -7.20 -3.22
C ALA A 134 -3.27 -6.01 -3.31
N GLU A 135 -2.18 -6.14 -4.07
CA GLU A 135 -1.24 -5.04 -4.32
C GLU A 135 -1.90 -3.90 -5.12
N LYS A 136 -2.69 -4.21 -6.15
CA LYS A 136 -3.46 -3.24 -6.94
C LYS A 136 -4.48 -2.50 -6.07
N GLU A 137 -5.25 -3.23 -5.26
CA GLU A 137 -6.23 -2.65 -4.33
C GLU A 137 -5.55 -1.72 -3.32
N LEU A 138 -4.42 -2.13 -2.73
CA LEU A 138 -3.65 -1.28 -1.83
C LEU A 138 -3.13 -0.04 -2.56
N PHE A 139 -2.60 -0.18 -3.78
CA PHE A 139 -2.10 0.94 -4.59
C PHE A 139 -3.17 1.99 -4.89
N LEU A 140 -4.40 1.56 -5.17
CA LEU A 140 -5.54 2.43 -5.47
C LEU A 140 -6.22 3.00 -4.23
N LYS A 141 -5.96 2.43 -3.05
CA LYS A 141 -6.60 2.85 -1.80
C LYS A 141 -6.13 4.26 -1.40
N PRO A 142 -7.03 5.25 -1.30
CA PRO A 142 -6.66 6.57 -0.85
C PRO A 142 -6.20 6.55 0.61
N ILE A 143 -5.34 7.50 0.98
CA ILE A 143 -5.07 7.76 2.40
C ILE A 143 -6.22 8.60 2.93
N THR A 144 -6.85 8.13 3.99
CA THR A 144 -7.93 8.83 4.67
C THR A 144 -7.49 9.28 6.05
N THR A 145 -8.02 10.41 6.49
CA THR A 145 -7.94 10.86 7.88
C THR A 145 -9.34 10.78 8.49
N ARG A 146 -9.45 10.16 9.65
CA ARG A 146 -10.72 9.99 10.36
C ARG A 146 -11.02 11.20 11.24
N TYR A 147 -12.25 11.65 11.17
CA TYR A 147 -12.75 12.76 11.97
C TYR A 147 -14.08 12.40 12.61
N LYS A 148 -14.35 13.07 13.73
CA LYS A 148 -15.64 13.08 14.40
C LYS A 148 -16.31 14.44 14.21
N VAL A 149 -17.58 14.45 13.78
CA VAL A 149 -18.38 15.68 13.69
C VAL A 149 -18.68 16.21 15.09
N ILE A 150 -18.35 17.47 15.36
CA ILE A 150 -18.59 18.14 16.66
C ILE A 150 -19.78 19.08 16.63
N ALA A 151 -20.22 19.53 15.45
CA ALA A 151 -21.41 20.36 15.28
C ALA A 151 -22.71 19.53 15.38
N MET A 152 -23.81 20.11 15.83
CA MET A 152 -25.14 19.45 15.86
C MET A 152 -25.60 19.06 14.46
N GLY A 153 -25.29 19.89 13.44
CA GLY A 153 -25.51 19.61 12.03
C GLY A 153 -24.39 20.20 11.18
N LEU A 154 -23.77 19.39 10.33
CA LEU A 154 -22.71 19.77 9.41
C LEU A 154 -23.16 19.55 7.98
N ASN A 155 -23.25 20.63 7.21
CA ASN A 155 -23.64 20.55 5.82
C ASN A 155 -22.58 19.86 4.96
N VAL A 156 -23.00 18.89 4.16
CA VAL A 156 -22.21 18.35 3.06
C VAL A 156 -22.56 19.13 1.79
N ARG A 157 -21.53 19.58 1.05
CA ARG A 157 -21.69 20.43 -0.13
C ARG A 157 -21.05 19.80 -1.36
N SER A 158 -21.51 20.22 -2.54
CA SER A 158 -20.99 19.71 -3.82
C SER A 158 -19.56 20.19 -4.14
N GLY A 159 -18.99 21.09 -3.34
CA GLY A 159 -17.63 21.61 -3.51
C GLY A 159 -17.09 22.29 -2.25
N PRO A 160 -15.79 22.68 -2.27
CA PRO A 160 -15.08 23.19 -1.11
C PRO A 160 -15.38 24.68 -0.85
N GLY A 161 -16.57 25.00 -0.33
CA GLY A 161 -16.95 26.37 -0.01
C GLY A 161 -18.43 26.55 0.34
N ILE A 162 -18.77 27.66 0.99
CA ILE A 162 -20.14 27.98 1.40
C ILE A 162 -21.09 28.25 0.22
N ASN A 163 -20.54 28.64 -0.94
CA ASN A 163 -21.31 28.96 -2.14
C ASN A 163 -21.74 27.71 -2.94
N TYR A 164 -21.18 26.55 -2.61
CA TYR A 164 -21.57 25.29 -3.25
C TYR A 164 -22.88 24.76 -2.67
N LYS A 165 -23.67 24.10 -3.54
CA LYS A 165 -24.96 23.52 -3.19
C LYS A 165 -24.83 22.56 -2.01
N ARG A 166 -25.72 22.72 -1.01
CA ARG A 166 -25.89 21.75 0.06
C ARG A 166 -26.60 20.51 -0.47
N ILE A 167 -26.02 19.35 -0.26
CA ILE A 167 -26.49 18.07 -0.82
C ILE A 167 -26.85 17.07 0.27
N ASN A 168 -26.29 17.22 1.48
CA ASN A 168 -26.60 16.36 2.63
C ASN A 168 -26.27 17.10 3.95
N ILE A 169 -26.59 16.46 5.08
CA ILE A 169 -26.25 16.91 6.44
C ILE A 169 -25.71 15.72 7.24
N LEU A 170 -24.63 15.96 7.99
CA LEU A 170 -24.06 15.04 8.98
C LEU A 170 -24.42 15.55 10.38
N HIS A 171 -24.50 14.64 11.35
CA HIS A 171 -24.89 14.93 12.70
C HIS A 171 -23.73 14.81 13.69
N LYS A 172 -23.91 15.39 14.87
CA LYS A 172 -22.92 15.32 15.95
C LYS A 172 -22.62 13.86 16.28
N ASN A 173 -21.32 13.57 16.43
CA ASN A 173 -20.73 12.25 16.66
C ASN A 173 -20.61 11.34 15.43
N ASP A 174 -21.07 11.73 14.25
CA ASP A 174 -20.78 10.97 13.05
C ASP A 174 -19.25 10.85 12.86
N ILE A 175 -18.81 9.65 12.47
CA ILE A 175 -17.42 9.38 12.11
C ILE A 175 -17.33 9.39 10.60
N ILE A 176 -16.41 10.21 10.09
CA ILE A 176 -16.20 10.38 8.65
C ILE A 176 -14.74 10.25 8.30
N GLU A 177 -14.47 9.96 7.06
CA GLU A 177 -13.12 9.90 6.50
C GLU A 177 -12.93 10.96 5.42
N ILE A 178 -11.83 11.69 5.50
CA ILE A 178 -11.44 12.74 4.54
C ILE A 178 -10.25 12.24 3.73
N ILE A 179 -10.37 12.31 2.39
CA ILE A 179 -9.31 11.91 1.45
C ILE A 179 -8.48 13.09 0.94
N LYS A 180 -9.01 14.29 1.03
CA LYS A 180 -8.35 15.51 0.53
C LYS A 180 -8.87 16.73 1.27
N SER A 181 -8.00 17.71 1.50
CA SER A 181 -8.39 19.01 2.05
C SER A 181 -8.04 20.14 1.08
N SER A 182 -8.87 21.18 1.07
CA SER A 182 -8.66 22.41 0.29
C SER A 182 -9.34 23.58 0.98
N ASN A 183 -8.60 24.66 1.27
CA ASN A 183 -9.11 25.91 1.84
C ASN A 183 -10.04 25.72 3.07
N GLY A 184 -9.67 24.84 4.01
CA GLY A 184 -10.47 24.57 5.21
C GLY A 184 -11.67 23.63 4.99
N TRP A 185 -11.78 23.00 3.81
CA TRP A 185 -12.79 22.02 3.47
C TRP A 185 -12.16 20.65 3.26
N GLY A 186 -12.85 19.59 3.72
CA GLY A 186 -12.44 18.19 3.54
C GLY A 186 -13.36 17.47 2.57
N LYS A 187 -12.81 16.73 1.60
CA LYS A 187 -13.56 15.85 0.71
C LYS A 187 -13.79 14.52 1.40
N LEU A 188 -15.03 14.08 1.47
CA LEU A 188 -15.43 12.78 2.02
C LEU A 188 -14.89 11.64 1.15
N SER A 189 -14.49 10.53 1.81
CA SER A 189 -13.89 9.36 1.14
C SER A 189 -14.88 8.58 0.27
N ASP A 190 -16.17 8.67 0.59
CA ASP A 190 -17.27 8.07 -0.18
C ASP A 190 -17.71 8.90 -1.40
N ASP A 191 -16.95 9.95 -1.70
CA ASP A 191 -17.19 10.88 -2.81
C ASP A 191 -18.50 11.67 -2.75
N THR A 192 -19.24 11.59 -1.63
CA THR A 192 -20.56 12.24 -1.46
C THR A 192 -20.47 13.76 -1.37
N GLY A 193 -19.28 14.34 -1.09
CA GLY A 193 -19.14 15.79 -1.09
C GLY A 193 -18.04 16.33 -0.19
N TRP A 194 -18.21 17.59 0.22
CA TRP A 194 -17.24 18.36 1.00
C TRP A 194 -17.86 18.88 2.28
N VAL A 195 -17.06 18.88 3.35
CA VAL A 195 -17.44 19.38 4.67
C VAL A 195 -16.42 20.39 5.18
N CYS A 196 -16.87 21.34 5.99
CA CYS A 196 -15.97 22.33 6.61
C CYS A 196 -15.21 21.68 7.77
N LEU A 197 -13.87 21.72 7.73
CA LEU A 197 -12.98 21.08 8.70
C LEU A 197 -13.08 21.71 10.11
N ASN A 198 -13.49 22.98 10.25
CA ASN A 198 -13.64 23.64 11.53
C ASN A 198 -14.69 22.98 12.46
N TYR A 199 -15.57 22.17 11.92
CA TYR A 199 -16.61 21.45 12.66
C TYR A 199 -16.26 19.97 12.89
N LEU A 200 -14.98 19.62 12.74
CA LEU A 200 -14.47 18.27 12.88
C LEU A 200 -13.38 18.18 13.95
N LYS A 201 -13.35 17.08 14.67
CA LYS A 201 -12.27 16.71 15.58
C LYS A 201 -11.53 15.51 14.97
N ASN A 202 -10.21 15.61 14.82
CA ASN A 202 -9.37 14.49 14.37
C ASN A 202 -9.42 13.35 15.43
N LEU A 203 -9.40 12.11 14.96
CA LEU A 203 -9.43 10.89 15.77
C LEU A 203 -8.09 10.18 15.80
#